data_ab325417af378aa26fdc4d1f9230e241
#
_entry.id   ab325417af378aa26fdc4d1f9230e241
#
_cell.length_a   1.000
_cell.length_b   1.000
_cell.length_c   1.000
_cell.angle_alpha   90.00
_cell.angle_beta   90.00
_cell.angle_gamma   90.00
#
_symmetry.space_group_name_H-M   'P 1'
#
loop_
_entity.id
_entity.type
_entity.pdbx_description
1 polymer ?
#
loop_
_entity_poly.entity_id
_entity_poly.type
_entity_poly.pdbx_seq_one_letter_code
_entity_poly.pdbx_strand_id
1 'polypeptide(L)'
;MSYRRKSWLEKLADKKCLPKTLRLEKGFPCYNAVHKMGAEVGDKVVLVNPSEVVEVMKMVPEGRLITIVEICRKIARKHRVKACCTLTTGIFIMVAANAAEEASKQGGNLNIPYWRTLKAGGFLNEKYPGGVGSHKKLLEKEGFKIIRKGGKLAVSDYEKYLVHV
;
A
#
# COMPACT_ATOMS: atom_id res chain seq x y z
N MET A 1 -32.60 0.66 -11.86
CA MET A 1 -31.73 1.24 -10.84
C MET A 1 -30.44 1.74 -11.50
N SER A 2 -30.12 3.02 -11.35
CA SER A 2 -28.83 3.53 -11.81
C SER A 2 -27.73 3.05 -10.84
N TYR A 3 -26.69 2.39 -11.35
CA TYR A 3 -25.52 2.03 -10.56
C TYR A 3 -24.77 3.29 -10.14
N ARG A 4 -24.78 3.61 -8.84
CA ARG A 4 -23.99 4.70 -8.28
C ARG A 4 -22.58 4.19 -7.94
N ARG A 5 -21.57 4.81 -8.53
CA ARG A 5 -20.16 4.51 -8.19
C ARG A 5 -19.87 4.94 -6.75
N LYS A 6 -19.34 4.04 -5.93
CA LYS A 6 -18.91 4.34 -4.56
C LYS A 6 -17.78 5.38 -4.57
N SER A 7 -17.81 6.31 -3.61
CA SER A 7 -16.70 7.22 -3.35
C SER A 7 -15.49 6.46 -2.80
N TRP A 8 -14.33 7.12 -2.77
CA TRP A 8 -13.14 6.50 -2.18
C TRP A 8 -13.29 6.27 -0.67
N LEU A 9 -13.94 7.20 0.05
CA LEU A 9 -14.25 7.05 1.47
C LEU A 9 -15.17 5.86 1.72
N GLU A 10 -16.21 5.68 0.91
CA GLU A 10 -17.10 4.51 0.97
C GLU A 10 -16.35 3.21 0.70
N LYS A 11 -15.43 3.20 -0.27
CA LYS A 11 -14.58 2.05 -0.56
C LYS A 11 -13.63 1.72 0.59
N LEU A 12 -13.08 2.73 1.25
CA LEU A 12 -12.20 2.54 2.40
C LEU A 12 -12.94 1.92 3.59
N ALA A 13 -14.19 2.32 3.80
CA ALA A 13 -15.04 1.81 4.88
C ALA A 13 -15.58 0.40 4.63
N ASP A 14 -15.56 -0.07 3.38
CA ASP A 14 -16.12 -1.37 2.99
C ASP A 14 -15.15 -2.50 3.29
N LYS A 15 -15.42 -3.25 4.35
CA LYS A 15 -14.56 -4.34 4.84
C LYS A 15 -14.63 -5.63 4.00
N LYS A 16 -15.65 -5.83 3.18
CA LYS A 16 -15.81 -7.00 2.28
C LYS A 16 -15.54 -8.37 2.94
N CYS A 17 -15.97 -8.56 4.18
CA CYS A 17 -15.70 -9.78 4.97
C CYS A 17 -14.19 -10.08 5.17
N LEU A 18 -13.36 -9.04 5.21
CA LEU A 18 -11.91 -9.14 5.44
C LEU A 18 -11.56 -8.80 6.89
N PRO A 19 -10.46 -9.30 7.47
CA PRO A 19 -9.45 -10.14 6.83
C PRO A 19 -9.90 -11.58 6.59
N LYS A 20 -9.28 -12.25 5.63
CA LYS A 20 -9.57 -13.65 5.30
C LYS A 20 -8.26 -14.39 5.03
N THR A 21 -8.12 -15.58 5.57
CA THR A 21 -6.94 -16.42 5.33
C THR A 21 -7.26 -17.51 4.31
N LEU A 22 -6.39 -17.66 3.32
CA LEU A 22 -6.49 -18.67 2.28
C LEU A 22 -5.21 -19.50 2.21
N ARG A 23 -5.30 -20.69 1.63
CA ARG A 23 -4.10 -21.47 1.28
C ARG A 23 -3.65 -21.10 -0.13
N LEU A 24 -2.35 -20.87 -0.28
CA LEU A 24 -1.76 -20.44 -1.55
C LEU A 24 -1.88 -21.54 -2.61
N GLU A 25 -2.34 -21.14 -3.79
CA GLU A 25 -2.39 -21.97 -5.00
C GLU A 25 -1.70 -21.25 -6.16
N LYS A 26 -1.14 -22.00 -7.10
CA LYS A 26 -0.44 -21.42 -8.27
C LYS A 26 -1.31 -20.51 -9.12
N GLY A 27 -2.63 -20.77 -9.15
CA GLY A 27 -3.58 -19.97 -9.92
C GLY A 27 -3.95 -18.62 -9.29
N PHE A 28 -3.50 -18.31 -8.10
CA PHE A 28 -3.82 -17.04 -7.45
C PHE A 28 -3.10 -15.87 -8.12
N PRO A 29 -3.79 -14.73 -8.34
CA PRO A 29 -3.19 -13.56 -8.97
C PRO A 29 -1.94 -13.04 -8.24
N CYS A 30 -1.86 -13.20 -6.93
CA CYS A 30 -0.72 -12.78 -6.12
C CYS A 30 0.37 -13.84 -5.97
N TYR A 31 0.24 -15.01 -6.58
CA TYR A 31 1.16 -16.14 -6.38
C TYR A 31 2.62 -15.76 -6.56
N ASN A 32 2.98 -15.16 -7.69
CA ASN A 32 4.38 -14.83 -7.99
C ASN A 32 4.99 -13.87 -6.95
N ALA A 33 4.21 -12.88 -6.53
CA ALA A 33 4.67 -11.90 -5.55
C ALA A 33 4.87 -12.52 -4.16
N VAL A 34 3.91 -13.30 -3.67
CA VAL A 34 4.02 -13.94 -2.35
C VAL A 34 5.05 -15.08 -2.34
N HIS A 35 5.23 -15.76 -3.48
CA HIS A 35 6.29 -16.77 -3.64
C HIS A 35 7.68 -16.13 -3.50
N LYS A 36 7.91 -14.97 -4.11
CA LYS A 36 9.14 -14.18 -3.91
C LYS A 36 9.35 -13.77 -2.45
N MET A 37 8.30 -13.66 -1.67
CA MET A 37 8.36 -13.38 -0.23
C MET A 37 8.58 -14.64 0.62
N GLY A 38 8.74 -15.80 0.00
CA GLY A 38 9.04 -17.07 0.65
C GLY A 38 7.85 -18.00 0.88
N ALA A 39 6.66 -17.68 0.36
CA ALA A 39 5.49 -18.53 0.48
C ALA A 39 5.47 -19.62 -0.59
N GLU A 40 5.09 -20.84 -0.20
CA GLU A 40 4.95 -21.99 -1.07
C GLU A 40 3.47 -22.41 -1.20
N VAL A 41 3.16 -23.20 -2.22
CA VAL A 41 1.82 -23.79 -2.38
C VAL A 41 1.40 -24.51 -1.11
N GLY A 42 0.18 -24.23 -0.61
CA GLY A 42 -0.36 -24.78 0.63
C GLY A 42 -0.11 -23.90 1.87
N ASP A 43 0.81 -22.95 1.81
CA ASP A 43 1.04 -22.00 2.90
C ASP A 43 -0.17 -21.06 3.08
N LYS A 44 -0.39 -20.63 4.31
CA LYS A 44 -1.46 -19.66 4.62
C LYS A 44 -1.05 -18.26 4.18
N VAL A 45 -1.96 -17.59 3.49
CA VAL A 45 -1.83 -16.21 3.02
C VAL A 45 -3.05 -15.42 3.49
N VAL A 46 -2.82 -14.24 4.05
CA VAL A 46 -3.91 -13.36 4.49
C VAL A 46 -4.28 -12.35 3.40
N LEU A 47 -5.59 -12.20 3.20
CA LEU A 47 -6.17 -11.07 2.47
C LEU A 47 -6.53 -10.02 3.51
N VAL A 48 -5.92 -8.84 3.42
CA VAL A 48 -5.99 -7.82 4.46
C VAL A 48 -7.34 -7.10 4.52
N ASN A 49 -7.62 -6.55 5.70
CA ASN A 49 -8.68 -5.56 5.87
C ASN A 49 -8.11 -4.16 5.54
N PRO A 50 -8.88 -3.27 4.89
CA PRO A 50 -8.40 -1.91 4.59
C PRO A 50 -7.88 -1.15 5.81
N SER A 51 -8.51 -1.31 6.98
CA SER A 51 -8.09 -0.63 8.21
C SER A 51 -6.69 -1.04 8.68
N GLU A 52 -6.29 -2.29 8.46
CA GLU A 52 -4.95 -2.77 8.83
C GLU A 52 -3.87 -2.10 7.97
N VAL A 53 -4.14 -1.93 6.68
CA VAL A 53 -3.24 -1.21 5.76
C VAL A 53 -3.09 0.24 6.19
N VAL A 54 -4.20 0.91 6.48
CA VAL A 54 -4.23 2.31 6.94
C VAL A 54 -3.44 2.48 8.24
N GLU A 55 -3.61 1.58 9.22
CA GLU A 55 -2.86 1.61 10.48
C GLU A 55 -1.35 1.63 10.22
N VAL A 56 -0.88 0.74 9.37
CA VAL A 56 0.56 0.66 9.06
C VAL A 56 1.03 1.92 8.32
N MET A 57 0.25 2.41 7.35
CA MET A 57 0.58 3.65 6.63
C MET A 57 0.70 4.85 7.57
N LYS A 58 -0.18 4.96 8.55
CA LYS A 58 -0.17 6.05 9.54
C LYS A 58 1.04 6.02 10.47
N MET A 59 1.65 4.86 10.66
CA MET A 59 2.82 4.71 11.55
C MET A 59 4.11 5.28 10.98
N VAL A 60 4.14 5.59 9.68
CA VAL A 60 5.35 6.07 9.01
C VAL A 60 5.56 7.56 9.31
N PRO A 61 6.60 7.93 10.08
CA PRO A 61 6.84 9.33 10.41
C PRO A 61 7.43 10.12 9.25
N GLU A 62 7.41 11.44 9.36
CA GLU A 62 8.06 12.33 8.41
C GLU A 62 9.55 11.98 8.26
N GLY A 63 10.05 12.03 7.02
CA GLY A 63 11.42 11.66 6.70
C GLY A 63 11.69 10.16 6.62
N ARG A 64 10.66 9.35 6.76
CA ARG A 64 10.74 7.89 6.63
C ARG A 64 9.81 7.37 5.54
N LEU A 65 10.09 6.16 5.09
CA LEU A 65 9.36 5.49 4.02
C LEU A 65 8.98 4.06 4.40
N ILE A 66 8.00 3.52 3.69
CA ILE A 66 7.64 2.11 3.74
C ILE A 66 7.31 1.66 2.32
N THR A 67 7.54 0.39 1.99
CA THR A 67 7.03 -0.17 0.74
C THR A 67 5.92 -1.17 1.03
N ILE A 68 5.20 -1.55 -0.03
CA ILE A 68 4.17 -2.60 0.06
C ILE A 68 4.74 -3.90 0.65
N VAL A 69 6.03 -4.18 0.42
CA VAL A 69 6.68 -5.40 0.94
C VAL A 69 6.73 -5.39 2.47
N GLU A 70 7.15 -4.28 3.09
CA GLU A 70 7.19 -4.16 4.55
C GLU A 70 5.78 -4.19 5.16
N ILE A 71 4.81 -3.55 4.51
CA ILE A 71 3.41 -3.60 4.94
C ILE A 71 2.92 -5.04 4.97
N CYS A 72 3.12 -5.78 3.89
CA CYS A 72 2.71 -7.18 3.78
C CYS A 72 3.40 -8.06 4.84
N ARG A 73 4.69 -7.86 5.06
CA ARG A 73 5.45 -8.60 6.09
C ARG A 73 4.91 -8.34 7.50
N LYS A 74 4.61 -7.09 7.81
CA LYS A 74 4.07 -6.72 9.12
C LYS A 74 2.70 -7.37 9.34
N ILE A 75 1.82 -7.30 8.36
CA ILE A 75 0.46 -7.86 8.45
C ILE A 75 0.51 -9.39 8.52
N ALA A 76 1.36 -10.04 7.72
CA ALA A 76 1.55 -11.48 7.78
C ALA A 76 2.00 -11.94 9.18
N ARG A 77 2.93 -11.22 9.80
CA ARG A 77 3.37 -11.50 11.17
C ARG A 77 2.24 -11.35 12.19
N LYS A 78 1.44 -10.28 12.07
CA LYS A 78 0.27 -10.05 12.94
C LYS A 78 -0.71 -11.22 12.90
N HIS A 79 -0.95 -11.76 11.71
CA HIS A 79 -1.87 -12.90 11.52
C HIS A 79 -1.21 -14.26 11.68
N ARG A 80 0.10 -14.31 11.97
CA ARG A 80 0.87 -15.56 12.13
C ARG A 80 0.75 -16.47 10.89
N VAL A 81 0.81 -15.87 9.71
CA VAL A 81 0.77 -16.57 8.41
C VAL A 81 2.05 -16.32 7.63
N LYS A 82 2.26 -17.10 6.59
CA LYS A 82 3.48 -17.06 5.79
C LYS A 82 3.62 -15.78 4.97
N ALA A 83 2.51 -15.30 4.41
CA ALA A 83 2.51 -14.10 3.56
C ALA A 83 1.17 -13.37 3.61
N CYS A 84 1.19 -12.15 3.08
CA CYS A 84 0.03 -11.28 2.88
C CYS A 84 -0.13 -11.05 1.37
N CYS A 85 -1.36 -11.07 0.88
CA CYS A 85 -1.64 -10.84 -0.53
C CYS A 85 -1.25 -9.42 -0.94
N THR A 86 -0.25 -9.32 -1.81
CA THR A 86 0.25 -8.02 -2.32
C THR A 86 -0.76 -7.31 -3.21
N LEU A 87 -1.56 -8.06 -3.97
CA LEU A 87 -2.58 -7.49 -4.84
C LEU A 87 -3.66 -6.76 -4.04
N THR A 88 -4.25 -7.42 -3.05
CA THR A 88 -5.26 -6.83 -2.16
C THR A 88 -4.70 -5.66 -1.38
N THR A 89 -3.49 -5.80 -0.83
CA THR A 89 -2.80 -4.72 -0.11
C THR A 89 -2.57 -3.52 -1.02
N GLY A 90 -2.12 -3.72 -2.25
CA GLY A 90 -1.91 -2.65 -3.22
C GLY A 90 -3.18 -1.90 -3.58
N ILE A 91 -4.29 -2.61 -3.72
CA ILE A 91 -5.61 -1.99 -3.95
C ILE A 91 -5.99 -1.09 -2.78
N PHE A 92 -5.82 -1.54 -1.55
CA PHE A 92 -6.20 -0.75 -0.37
C PHE A 92 -5.24 0.42 -0.10
N ILE A 93 -3.96 0.31 -0.46
CA ILE A 93 -3.03 1.44 -0.45
C ILE A 93 -3.54 2.55 -1.39
N MET A 94 -3.93 2.19 -2.59
CA MET A 94 -4.50 3.13 -3.57
C MET A 94 -5.82 3.73 -3.07
N VAL A 95 -6.71 2.92 -2.51
CA VAL A 95 -7.98 3.39 -1.96
C VAL A 95 -7.72 4.36 -0.80
N ALA A 96 -6.80 4.05 0.10
CA ALA A 96 -6.43 4.91 1.22
C ALA A 96 -5.90 6.27 0.75
N ALA A 97 -5.03 6.28 -0.26
CA ALA A 97 -4.48 7.52 -0.83
C ALA A 97 -5.58 8.42 -1.43
N ASN A 98 -6.44 7.83 -2.24
CA ASN A 98 -7.54 8.56 -2.88
C ASN A 98 -8.60 9.00 -1.87
N ALA A 99 -8.88 8.21 -0.84
CA ALA A 99 -9.79 8.59 0.24
C ALA A 99 -9.23 9.75 1.07
N ALA A 100 -7.93 9.77 1.34
CA ALA A 100 -7.27 10.88 2.04
C ALA A 100 -7.41 12.19 1.27
N GLU A 101 -7.22 12.16 -0.04
CA GLU A 101 -7.40 13.32 -0.91
C GLU A 101 -8.86 13.78 -0.99
N GLU A 102 -9.78 12.82 -1.11
CA GLU A 102 -11.23 13.13 -1.13
C GLU A 102 -11.67 13.78 0.18
N ALA A 103 -11.24 13.27 1.34
CA ALA A 103 -11.53 13.86 2.63
C ALA A 103 -10.97 15.28 2.74
N SER A 104 -9.74 15.51 2.26
CA SER A 104 -9.10 16.83 2.25
C SER A 104 -9.92 17.84 1.43
N LYS A 105 -10.41 17.46 0.26
CA LYS A 105 -11.27 18.30 -0.57
C LYS A 105 -12.61 18.65 0.07
N GLN A 106 -13.08 17.82 1.00
CA GLN A 106 -14.30 18.03 1.77
C GLN A 106 -14.07 18.76 3.10
N GLY A 107 -12.87 19.27 3.32
CA GLY A 107 -12.50 19.99 4.53
C GLY A 107 -12.09 19.12 5.71
N GLY A 108 -12.01 17.79 5.53
CA GLY A 108 -11.55 16.82 6.54
C GLY A 108 -10.07 16.48 6.41
N ASN A 109 -9.62 15.60 7.28
CA ASN A 109 -8.26 15.06 7.23
C ASN A 109 -8.23 13.67 7.86
N LEU A 110 -7.86 12.65 7.07
CA LEU A 110 -7.72 11.29 7.57
C LEU A 110 -6.35 11.03 8.22
N ASN A 111 -5.42 11.99 8.13
CA ASN A 111 -4.06 11.86 8.67
C ASN A 111 -3.31 10.62 8.13
N ILE A 112 -3.49 10.31 6.86
CA ILE A 112 -2.79 9.24 6.18
C ILE A 112 -1.68 9.83 5.31
N PRO A 113 -0.40 9.71 5.71
CA PRO A 113 0.71 10.20 4.90
C PRO A 113 1.00 9.19 3.77
N TYR A 114 0.07 9.02 2.85
CA TYR A 114 0.11 7.99 1.83
C TYR A 114 1.35 8.08 0.92
N TRP A 115 1.86 9.29 0.68
CA TRP A 115 3.05 9.50 -0.16
C TRP A 115 4.32 8.82 0.39
N ARG A 116 4.36 8.51 1.70
CA ARG A 116 5.47 7.78 2.34
C ARG A 116 5.44 6.28 2.05
N THR A 117 4.38 5.80 1.43
CA THR A 117 4.22 4.40 1.00
C THR A 117 4.57 4.26 -0.47
N LEU A 118 5.61 3.49 -0.77
CA LEU A 118 6.13 3.27 -2.12
C LEU A 118 5.76 1.88 -2.63
N LYS A 119 5.86 1.71 -3.94
CA LYS A 119 5.81 0.38 -4.56
C LYS A 119 7.10 -0.39 -4.23
N ALA A 120 7.07 -1.70 -4.43
CA ALA A 120 8.27 -2.53 -4.29
C ALA A 120 9.43 -1.96 -5.12
N GLY A 121 10.64 -1.93 -4.56
CA GLY A 121 11.79 -1.34 -5.23
C GLY A 121 11.94 0.17 -5.06
N GLY A 122 11.07 0.80 -4.27
CA GLY A 122 11.14 2.25 -4.01
C GLY A 122 10.50 3.13 -5.08
N PHE A 123 9.71 2.54 -5.98
CA PHE A 123 9.06 3.27 -7.07
C PHE A 123 7.86 4.08 -6.60
N LEU A 124 7.64 5.21 -7.27
CA LEU A 124 6.45 6.04 -7.05
C LEU A 124 5.20 5.34 -7.60
N ASN A 125 4.05 5.68 -7.05
CA ASN A 125 2.79 5.04 -7.40
C ASN A 125 1.95 5.93 -8.31
N GLU A 126 1.79 5.50 -9.57
CA GLU A 126 1.01 6.18 -10.60
C GLU A 126 -0.49 6.22 -10.31
N LYS A 127 -0.97 5.39 -9.39
CA LYS A 127 -2.39 5.30 -9.01
C LYS A 127 -2.77 6.25 -7.86
N TYR A 128 -1.81 6.98 -7.32
CA TYR A 128 -2.09 7.99 -6.30
C TYR A 128 -2.75 9.23 -6.91
N PRO A 129 -3.50 10.00 -6.10
CA PRO A 129 -4.13 11.23 -6.59
C PRO A 129 -3.12 12.17 -7.27
N GLY A 130 -3.42 12.57 -8.50
CA GLY A 130 -2.53 13.42 -9.31
C GLY A 130 -1.37 12.67 -9.99
N GLY A 131 -1.27 11.35 -9.84
CA GLY A 131 -0.25 10.51 -10.46
C GLY A 131 1.15 10.68 -9.89
N VAL A 132 2.17 10.21 -10.63
CA VAL A 132 3.57 10.24 -10.16
C VAL A 132 4.10 11.67 -9.95
N GLY A 133 3.63 12.64 -10.73
CA GLY A 133 4.06 14.03 -10.58
C GLY A 133 3.69 14.63 -9.23
N SER A 134 2.47 14.40 -8.76
CA SER A 134 2.02 14.83 -7.44
C SER A 134 2.72 14.05 -6.32
N HIS A 135 2.90 12.76 -6.49
CA HIS A 135 3.62 11.93 -5.54
C HIS A 135 5.07 12.41 -5.37
N LYS A 136 5.75 12.70 -6.49
CA LYS A 136 7.09 13.28 -6.49
C LYS A 136 7.16 14.57 -5.68
N LYS A 137 6.23 15.50 -5.91
CA LYS A 137 6.21 16.79 -5.20
C LYS A 137 6.06 16.61 -3.68
N LEU A 138 5.20 15.70 -3.24
CA LEU A 138 5.00 15.42 -1.82
C LEU A 138 6.25 14.84 -1.18
N LEU A 139 6.94 13.94 -1.86
CA LEU A 139 8.20 13.36 -1.38
C LEU A 139 9.34 14.38 -1.34
N GLU A 140 9.45 15.22 -2.37
CA GLU A 140 10.46 16.28 -2.43
C GLU A 140 10.29 17.30 -1.30
N LYS A 141 9.05 17.60 -0.89
CA LYS A 141 8.78 18.45 0.27
C LYS A 141 9.36 17.92 1.56
N GLU A 142 9.47 16.61 1.70
CA GLU A 142 10.09 15.96 2.87
C GLU A 142 11.60 15.75 2.71
N GLY A 143 12.18 16.23 1.60
CA GLY A 143 13.62 16.18 1.36
C GLY A 143 14.11 14.94 0.61
N PHE A 144 13.21 14.10 0.12
CA PHE A 144 13.60 12.92 -0.64
C PHE A 144 14.04 13.27 -2.07
N LYS A 145 15.11 12.64 -2.53
CA LYS A 145 15.60 12.78 -3.89
C LYS A 145 14.95 11.75 -4.81
N ILE A 146 14.37 12.23 -5.90
CA ILE A 146 13.71 11.37 -6.89
C ILE A 146 14.66 11.16 -8.09
N ILE A 147 14.80 9.91 -8.51
CA ILE A 147 15.64 9.50 -9.64
C ILE A 147 14.83 8.71 -10.67
N ARG A 148 15.35 8.62 -11.90
CA ARG A 148 14.86 7.69 -12.91
C ARG A 148 15.57 6.36 -12.78
N LYS A 149 14.80 5.27 -12.71
CA LYS A 149 15.30 3.91 -12.65
C LYS A 149 14.50 3.04 -13.61
N GLY A 150 15.13 2.60 -14.69
CA GLY A 150 14.44 1.80 -15.71
C GLY A 150 13.23 2.48 -16.35
N GLY A 151 13.31 3.80 -16.59
CA GLY A 151 12.22 4.58 -17.18
C GLY A 151 11.10 5.00 -16.21
N LYS A 152 11.17 4.61 -14.94
CA LYS A 152 10.20 4.95 -13.90
C LYS A 152 10.85 5.81 -12.81
N LEU A 153 10.03 6.59 -12.10
CA LEU A 153 10.51 7.40 -10.99
C LEU A 153 10.59 6.57 -9.70
N ALA A 154 11.65 6.76 -8.95
CA ALA A 154 11.90 6.09 -7.68
C ALA A 154 12.61 7.03 -6.71
N VAL A 155 12.52 6.73 -5.41
CA VAL A 155 13.29 7.45 -4.39
C VAL A 155 14.72 6.90 -4.38
N SER A 156 15.71 7.82 -4.49
CA SER A 156 17.12 7.46 -4.40
C SER A 156 17.45 6.93 -3.01
N ASP A 157 18.14 5.79 -2.96
CA ASP A 157 18.56 5.15 -1.70
C ASP A 157 17.40 4.93 -0.70
N TYR A 158 16.24 4.56 -1.20
CA TYR A 158 15.02 4.44 -0.38
C TYR A 158 15.19 3.51 0.83
N GLU A 159 16.03 2.48 0.73
CA GLU A 159 16.29 1.52 1.80
C GLU A 159 16.80 2.19 3.08
N LYS A 160 17.52 3.30 2.97
CA LYS A 160 18.05 4.05 4.13
C LYS A 160 16.94 4.68 4.98
N TYR A 161 15.79 4.92 4.38
CA TYR A 161 14.66 5.61 5.01
C TYR A 161 13.56 4.66 5.45
N LEU A 162 13.67 3.38 5.18
CA LEU A 162 12.64 2.40 5.54
C LEU A 162 12.45 2.32 7.04
N VAL A 163 11.18 2.29 7.45
CA VAL A 163 10.83 2.03 8.86
C VAL A 163 11.04 0.55 9.18
N HIS A 164 11.49 0.27 10.38
CA HIS A 164 11.58 -1.10 10.90
C HIS A 164 10.22 -1.51 11.47
N VAL A 165 9.60 -2.44 10.82
CA VAL A 165 8.27 -2.93 11.18
C VAL A 165 8.25 -4.42 11.53
#